data_f0cc8fbca6d96caaf9fedea4a8a08720
#
_entry.id   f0cc8fbca6d96caaf9fedea4a8a08720
#
_cell.length_a   1.000
_cell.length_b   1.000
_cell.length_c   1.000
_cell.angle_alpha   90.00
_cell.angle_beta   90.00
_cell.angle_gamma   90.00
#
_symmetry.space_group_name_H-M   'P 1'
#
loop_
_entity.id
_entity.type
_entity.pdbx_description
1 polymer ?
#
loop_
_entity_poly.entity_id
_entity_poly.type
_entity_poly.pdbx_seq_one_letter_code
_entity_poly.pdbx_strand_id
1 'polypeptide(L)' 'MKKSVNLVLEEEEILELIRILMDHDAEGALAFLKTHFKGKARELLEGG' A
#
# COMPACT_ATOMS: atom_id res chain seq x y z
N MET A 1 -14.95 -12.42 -9.00
CA MET A 1 -15.34 -11.92 -7.66
C MET A 1 -14.60 -10.64 -7.33
N LYS A 2 -15.32 -9.66 -6.80
CA LYS A 2 -14.70 -8.39 -6.41
C LYS A 2 -14.32 -8.43 -4.93
N LYS A 3 -13.14 -7.94 -4.64
CA LYS A 3 -12.68 -7.80 -3.26
C LYS A 3 -12.16 -6.38 -3.09
N SER A 4 -12.20 -5.89 -1.89
CA SER A 4 -11.68 -4.56 -1.60
C SER A 4 -10.72 -4.63 -0.42
N VAL A 5 -9.78 -3.70 -0.42
CA VAL A 5 -8.88 -3.55 0.70
C VAL A 5 -8.83 -2.07 1.06
N ASN A 6 -8.92 -1.79 2.35
CA ASN A 6 -8.85 -0.43 2.84
C ASN A 6 -7.55 -0.22 3.59
N LEU A 7 -6.97 0.94 3.41
CA LEU A 7 -5.71 1.28 4.03
C LEU A 7 -5.84 2.64 4.70
N VAL A 8 -5.62 2.67 6.00
CA VAL A 8 -5.66 3.91 6.75
C VAL A 8 -4.24 4.44 6.87
N LEU A 9 -4.02 5.63 6.33
CA LEU A 9 -2.72 6.26 6.34
C LEU A 9 -2.77 7.59 7.09
N GLU A 10 -1.70 7.88 7.78
CA GLU A 10 -1.57 9.18 8.39
C GLU A 10 -1.15 10.19 7.34
N GLU A 11 -1.28 11.47 7.65
CA GLU A 11 -0.98 12.51 6.69
C GLU A 11 0.42 12.39 6.08
N GLU A 12 1.41 12.09 6.91
CA GLU A 12 2.78 11.95 6.46
C GLU A 12 2.93 10.82 5.45
N GLU A 13 2.19 9.75 5.67
CA GLU A 13 2.23 8.59 4.78
C GLU A 13 1.53 8.87 3.47
N ILE A 14 0.47 9.67 3.52
CA ILE A 14 -0.21 10.09 2.31
C ILE A 14 0.70 10.97 1.46
N LEU A 15 1.44 11.87 2.11
CA LEU A 15 2.39 12.73 1.39
C LEU A 15 3.49 11.91 0.76
N GLU A 16 3.96 10.88 1.44
CA GLU A 16 4.97 10.00 0.90
C GLU A 16 4.44 9.25 -0.33
N LEU A 17 3.21 8.78 -0.24
CA LEU A 17 2.58 8.09 -1.37
C LEU A 17 2.50 9.01 -2.59
N ILE A 18 2.10 10.26 -2.36
CA ILE A 18 2.00 11.23 -3.45
C ILE A 18 3.38 11.48 -4.07
N ARG A 19 4.41 11.63 -3.23
CA ARG A 19 5.77 11.83 -3.71
C ARG A 19 6.21 10.65 -4.59
N ILE A 20 5.95 9.44 -4.13
CA ILE A 20 6.32 8.22 -4.86
C ILE A 20 5.67 8.22 -6.24
N LEU A 21 4.39 8.56 -6.29
CA LEU A 21 3.67 8.58 -7.55
C LEU A 21 4.19 9.67 -8.50
N MET A 22 4.48 10.83 -7.95
CA MET A 22 4.96 11.94 -8.78
C MET A 22 6.39 11.72 -9.29
N ASP A 23 7.21 11.08 -8.48
CA ASP A 23 8.60 10.82 -8.85
C ASP A 23 8.78 9.51 -9.61
N HIS A 24 7.73 8.74 -9.79
CA HIS A 24 7.80 7.42 -10.41
C HIS A 24 8.84 6.54 -9.70
N ASP A 25 8.85 6.61 -8.37
CA ASP A 25 9.82 5.90 -7.54
C ASP A 25 9.40 4.45 -7.33
N ALA A 26 9.84 3.58 -8.23
CA ALA A 26 9.43 2.17 -8.19
C ALA A 26 9.91 1.45 -6.92
N GLU A 27 11.14 1.73 -6.50
CA GLU A 27 11.66 1.10 -5.29
C GLU A 27 10.93 1.59 -4.04
N GLY A 28 10.67 2.90 -3.99
CA GLY A 28 9.91 3.47 -2.89
C GLY A 28 8.49 2.93 -2.84
N ALA A 29 7.89 2.76 -4.02
CA ALA A 29 6.55 2.20 -4.11
C ALA A 29 6.50 0.78 -3.56
N LEU A 30 7.48 -0.04 -3.93
CA LEU A 30 7.52 -1.41 -3.43
C LEU A 30 7.72 -1.45 -1.92
N ALA A 31 8.61 -0.61 -1.41
CA ALA A 31 8.85 -0.54 0.02
C ALA A 31 7.60 -0.09 0.77
N PHE A 32 6.89 0.90 0.21
CA PHE A 32 5.65 1.40 0.78
C PHE A 32 4.60 0.29 0.85
N LEU A 33 4.45 -0.44 -0.24
CA LEU A 33 3.49 -1.54 -0.30
C LEU A 33 3.83 -2.64 0.70
N LYS A 34 5.09 -3.00 0.79
CA LYS A 34 5.52 -4.02 1.75
C LYS A 34 5.22 -3.61 3.18
N THR A 35 5.43 -2.35 3.49
CA THR A 35 5.20 -1.85 4.84
C THR A 35 3.72 -1.80 5.19
N HIS A 36 2.90 -1.29 4.28
CA HIS A 36 1.50 -1.01 4.60
C HIS A 36 0.51 -2.12 4.24
N PHE A 37 0.87 -2.98 3.31
CA PHE A 37 -0.04 -4.05 2.87
C PHE A 37 0.35 -5.44 3.32
N LYS A 38 1.38 -5.57 4.09
CA LYS A 38 1.90 -6.86 4.52
C LYS A 38 0.83 -7.79 5.09
N GLY A 39 0.09 -7.30 6.08
CA GLY A 39 -0.97 -8.09 6.70
C GLY A 39 -2.19 -8.24 5.81
N LYS A 40 -2.51 -7.19 5.07
CA LYS A 40 -3.70 -7.21 4.23
C LYS A 40 -3.56 -8.13 3.04
N ALA A 41 -2.37 -8.22 2.47
CA ALA A 41 -2.13 -9.14 1.37
C ALA A 41 -2.32 -10.58 1.84
N ARG A 42 -1.85 -10.87 3.02
CA ARG A 42 -2.01 -12.19 3.61
C ARG A 42 -3.48 -12.52 3.82
N GLU A 43 -4.26 -11.57 4.31
CA GLU A 43 -5.69 -11.75 4.51
C GLU A 43 -6.40 -12.07 3.20
N LEU A 44 -6.03 -11.40 2.13
CA LEU A 44 -6.64 -11.64 0.83
C LEU A 44 -6.33 -13.02 0.29
N LEU A 45 -5.14 -13.52 0.58
CA LEU A 45 -4.75 -14.86 0.14
C LEU A 45 -5.43 -15.95 0.95
N GLU A 46 -5.50 -15.78 2.25
CA GLU A 46 -6.05 -16.81 3.15
C GLU A 46 -7.56 -16.69 3.32
N GLY A 47 -8.02 -15.48 3.43
CA GLY A 47 -9.39 -15.22 3.76
C GLY A 47 -10.38 -15.56 2.67
N GLY A 48 -9.87 -15.70 1.52
CA GLY A 48 -10.74 -16.04 0.43
C GLY A 48 -12.03 -15.31 0.42
#